data_09ad050cc092d00b9c6a9f8e3ea627bc
#
_entry.id   09ad050cc092d00b9c6a9f8e3ea627bc
#
_cell.length_a   1.000
_cell.length_b   1.000
_cell.length_c   1.000
_cell.angle_alpha   90.00
_cell.angle_beta   90.00
_cell.angle_gamma   90.00
#
_symmetry.space_group_name_H-M   'P 1'
#
loop_
_entity.id
_entity.type
_entity.pdbx_description
1 polymer ?
#
loop_
_entity_poly.entity_id
_entity_poly.type
_entity_poly.pdbx_seq_one_letter_code
_entity_poly.pdbx_strand_id
1 'polypeptide(L)'
;MKDRDVNIKFKKDPVLLDKMLQELQQKLMDSLPWLNVAFGRAYKLARHDDGGNKFLYPAAYNGKSEYISLLPNDNFGNFSWFDIYDPQEITPISQALPQYTFNGALVFWYNLDSIYEDNDFVYTEEIKNEVLRLLTTPGIVSGASRLNITKVYERFENIYKGYSLEKIYNNWAYKGEGVAAYDKQFFMHPYAGLRIEFNITTRNLCQYYIK
;
A
#
# COMPACT_ATOMS: atom_id res chain seq x y z
N MET A 1 18.28 14.62 -4.57
CA MET A 1 16.91 14.24 -4.17
C MET A 1 15.97 15.24 -4.80
N LYS A 2 15.13 14.86 -5.75
CA LYS A 2 14.15 15.80 -6.34
C LYS A 2 13.07 16.03 -5.29
N ASP A 3 12.85 17.28 -4.89
CA ASP A 3 11.67 17.69 -4.13
C ASP A 3 10.44 17.31 -4.94
N ARG A 4 9.75 16.25 -4.49
CA ARG A 4 8.54 15.80 -5.12
C ARG A 4 7.39 16.29 -4.27
N ASP A 5 6.81 17.40 -4.70
CA ASP A 5 5.65 18.06 -4.08
C ASP A 5 4.37 17.23 -4.23
N VAL A 6 4.40 15.98 -3.74
CA VAL A 6 3.15 15.23 -3.56
C VAL A 6 2.57 15.65 -2.21
N ASN A 7 1.69 16.63 -2.25
CA ASN A 7 1.02 17.13 -1.05
C ASN A 7 -0.06 16.15 -0.62
N ILE A 8 0.31 15.20 0.27
CA ILE A 8 -0.65 14.26 0.85
C ILE A 8 -1.49 15.00 1.87
N LYS A 9 -2.81 14.98 1.65
CA LYS A 9 -3.77 15.58 2.57
C LYS A 9 -4.24 14.56 3.59
N PHE A 10 -3.96 14.84 4.85
CA PHE A 10 -4.54 14.11 5.97
C PHE A 10 -5.95 14.63 6.29
N LYS A 11 -6.85 13.72 6.63
CA LYS A 11 -8.18 14.07 7.12
C LYS A 11 -8.04 14.70 8.51
N LYS A 12 -8.73 15.81 8.75
CA LYS A 12 -8.60 16.58 10.01
C LYS A 12 -9.05 15.79 11.24
N ASP A 13 -10.18 15.08 11.13
CA ASP A 13 -10.76 14.28 12.22
C ASP A 13 -11.02 12.85 11.69
N PRO A 14 -9.98 12.02 11.51
CA PRO A 14 -10.15 10.66 11.03
C PRO A 14 -10.76 9.78 12.12
N VAL A 15 -11.60 8.82 11.71
CA VAL A 15 -12.25 7.87 12.62
C VAL A 15 -11.94 6.44 12.23
N LEU A 16 -11.96 5.54 13.19
CA LEU A 16 -11.77 4.09 13.00
C LEU A 16 -10.58 3.76 12.10
N LEU A 17 -10.84 3.07 10.99
CA LEU A 17 -9.81 2.64 10.05
C LEU A 17 -9.00 3.81 9.50
N ASP A 18 -9.64 4.91 9.11
CA ASP A 18 -8.95 6.09 8.55
C ASP A 18 -7.92 6.65 9.54
N LYS A 19 -8.25 6.66 10.84
CA LYS A 19 -7.32 7.12 11.88
C LYS A 19 -6.10 6.20 11.97
N MET A 20 -6.33 4.89 12.02
CA MET A 20 -5.25 3.91 12.11
C MET A 20 -4.34 3.95 10.88
N LEU A 21 -4.94 4.08 9.68
CA LEU A 21 -4.17 4.18 8.45
C LEU A 21 -3.35 5.47 8.37
N GLN A 22 -3.90 6.61 8.82
CA GLN A 22 -3.15 7.87 8.86
C GLN A 22 -1.99 7.83 9.87
N GLU A 23 -2.18 7.20 11.02
CA GLU A 23 -1.13 6.98 12.01
C GLU A 23 -0.01 6.09 11.45
N LEU A 24 -0.36 5.00 10.78
CA LEU A 24 0.61 4.13 10.11
C LEU A 24 1.34 4.88 9.00
N GLN A 25 0.61 5.61 8.16
CA GLN A 25 1.15 6.41 7.08
C GLN A 25 2.21 7.41 7.57
N GLN A 26 1.90 8.14 8.65
CA GLN A 26 2.85 9.07 9.27
C GLN A 26 4.08 8.35 9.81
N LYS A 27 3.89 7.26 10.55
CA LYS A 27 4.99 6.48 11.11
C LYS A 27 5.90 5.85 10.05
N LEU A 28 5.32 5.41 8.91
CA LEU A 28 6.12 4.93 7.78
C LEU A 28 7.02 6.04 7.23
N MET A 29 6.47 7.23 7.01
CA MET A 29 7.24 8.38 6.50
C MET A 29 8.33 8.84 7.49
N ASP A 30 8.03 8.84 8.79
CA ASP A 30 8.96 9.29 9.83
C ASP A 30 10.10 8.29 10.08
N SER A 31 9.85 7.00 9.82
CA SER A 31 10.77 5.91 10.21
C SER A 31 11.53 5.29 9.05
N LEU A 32 11.06 5.45 7.79
CA LEU A 32 11.68 4.88 6.60
C LEU A 32 12.27 6.00 5.73
N PRO A 33 13.56 6.34 5.89
CA PRO A 33 14.17 7.50 5.22
C PRO A 33 14.22 7.37 3.69
N TRP A 34 14.13 6.15 3.18
CA TRP A 34 14.08 5.86 1.75
C TRP A 34 12.67 6.00 1.15
N LEU A 35 11.61 6.05 1.97
CA LEU A 35 10.23 6.18 1.52
C LEU A 35 9.93 7.66 1.21
N ASN A 36 9.72 7.99 -0.05
CA ASN A 36 9.44 9.36 -0.47
C ASN A 36 7.99 9.78 -0.19
N VAL A 37 7.04 8.83 -0.35
CA VAL A 37 5.61 9.12 -0.22
C VAL A 37 4.89 7.91 0.37
N ALA A 38 4.10 8.12 1.43
CA ALA A 38 3.15 7.13 1.92
C ALA A 38 1.72 7.60 1.62
N PHE A 39 1.05 6.98 0.66
CA PHE A 39 -0.35 7.22 0.38
C PHE A 39 -1.24 6.52 1.40
N GLY A 40 -2.44 7.05 1.62
CA GLY A 40 -3.46 6.42 2.45
C GLY A 40 -4.14 5.23 1.75
N ARG A 41 -5.46 5.11 1.98
CA ARG A 41 -6.29 4.07 1.35
C ARG A 41 -6.35 4.25 -0.16
N ALA A 42 -6.04 3.19 -0.90
CA ALA A 42 -6.27 3.15 -2.34
C ALA A 42 -7.69 2.72 -2.68
N TYR A 43 -8.16 3.20 -3.82
CA TYR A 43 -9.42 2.83 -4.45
C TYR A 43 -9.13 2.06 -5.73
N LYS A 44 -9.96 1.07 -6.04
CA LYS A 44 -9.89 0.33 -7.29
C LYS A 44 -10.66 1.09 -8.37
N LEU A 45 -9.95 1.75 -9.25
CA LEU A 45 -10.52 2.46 -10.39
C LEU A 45 -10.37 1.64 -11.67
N ALA A 46 -11.15 2.00 -12.67
CA ALA A 46 -11.13 1.39 -13.98
C ALA A 46 -10.97 2.46 -15.07
N ARG A 47 -10.17 2.13 -16.07
CA ARG A 47 -10.12 2.85 -17.36
C ARG A 47 -10.20 1.83 -18.50
N HIS A 48 -10.45 2.28 -19.72
CA HIS A 48 -10.27 1.45 -20.89
C HIS A 48 -8.84 1.63 -21.41
N ASP A 49 -8.21 0.53 -21.82
CA ASP A 49 -6.96 0.56 -22.56
C ASP A 49 -7.22 0.93 -24.04
N ASP A 50 -6.16 1.08 -24.82
CA ASP A 50 -6.24 1.42 -26.25
C ASP A 50 -6.98 0.37 -27.09
N GLY A 51 -7.08 -0.86 -26.59
CA GLY A 51 -7.85 -1.97 -27.17
C GLY A 51 -9.30 -2.03 -26.70
N GLY A 52 -9.74 -1.08 -25.88
CA GLY A 52 -11.10 -1.04 -25.32
C GLY A 52 -11.33 -2.00 -24.15
N ASN A 53 -10.29 -2.70 -23.66
CA ASN A 53 -10.42 -3.60 -22.51
C ASN A 53 -10.42 -2.81 -21.20
N LYS A 54 -11.17 -3.31 -20.24
CA LYS A 54 -11.22 -2.72 -18.91
C LYS A 54 -9.91 -2.96 -18.15
N PHE A 55 -9.22 -1.87 -17.80
CA PHE A 55 -7.99 -1.87 -17.02
C PHE A 55 -8.25 -1.38 -15.59
N LEU A 56 -8.03 -2.25 -14.60
CA LEU A 56 -8.20 -1.96 -13.18
C LEU A 56 -6.85 -1.55 -12.57
N TYR A 57 -6.84 -0.45 -11.81
CA TYR A 57 -5.62 0.05 -11.17
C TYR A 57 -5.92 0.66 -9.79
N PRO A 58 -4.93 0.68 -8.88
CA PRO A 58 -5.05 1.37 -7.61
C PRO A 58 -4.90 2.88 -7.79
N ALA A 59 -5.67 3.65 -7.05
CA ALA A 59 -5.57 5.11 -7.04
C ALA A 59 -5.82 5.68 -5.65
N ALA A 60 -5.04 6.69 -5.26
CA ALA A 60 -5.24 7.43 -4.02
C ALA A 60 -6.04 8.72 -4.30
N TYR A 61 -6.98 9.05 -3.41
CA TYR A 61 -7.72 10.31 -3.50
C TYR A 61 -6.85 11.47 -3.01
N ASN A 62 -6.69 12.48 -3.87
CA ASN A 62 -5.85 13.65 -3.61
C ASN A 62 -6.65 14.90 -3.18
N GLY A 63 -7.96 14.77 -2.99
CA GLY A 63 -8.86 15.91 -2.78
C GLY A 63 -9.32 16.54 -4.10
N LYS A 64 -10.28 17.48 -4.02
CA LYS A 64 -10.83 18.20 -5.19
C LYS A 64 -11.32 17.30 -6.34
N SER A 65 -11.82 16.10 -6.00
CA SER A 65 -12.27 15.07 -6.98
C SER A 65 -11.15 14.49 -7.85
N GLU A 66 -9.89 14.66 -7.47
CA GLU A 66 -8.73 14.10 -8.18
C GLU A 66 -8.29 12.78 -7.57
N TYR A 67 -7.87 11.88 -8.43
CA TYR A 67 -7.26 10.60 -8.06
C TYR A 67 -5.88 10.45 -8.69
N ILE A 68 -4.91 10.12 -7.86
CA ILE A 68 -3.54 9.83 -8.29
C ILE A 68 -3.43 8.33 -8.56
N SER A 69 -3.03 7.96 -9.77
CA SER A 69 -2.73 6.57 -10.13
C SER A 69 -1.51 6.07 -9.37
N LEU A 70 -1.64 4.93 -8.70
CA LEU A 70 -0.57 4.26 -7.95
C LEU A 70 0.08 3.13 -8.76
N LEU A 71 0.04 3.22 -10.08
CA LEU A 71 0.80 2.34 -10.96
C LEU A 71 2.30 2.66 -10.82
N PRO A 72 3.19 1.69 -11.10
CA PRO A 72 4.62 1.91 -11.07
C PRO A 72 5.03 3.10 -11.94
N ASN A 73 5.73 4.04 -11.35
CA ASN A 73 6.30 5.19 -12.06
C ASN A 73 7.34 5.90 -11.19
N ASP A 74 8.26 6.63 -11.82
CA ASP A 74 9.31 7.37 -11.11
C ASP A 74 8.86 8.73 -10.56
N ASN A 75 7.62 9.15 -10.82
CA ASN A 75 7.15 10.47 -10.42
C ASN A 75 7.05 10.63 -8.90
N PHE A 76 6.77 9.55 -8.18
CA PHE A 76 6.65 9.57 -6.73
C PHE A 76 7.91 9.08 -6.00
N GLY A 77 8.90 8.52 -6.74
CA GLY A 77 9.99 7.78 -6.14
C GLY A 77 9.51 6.52 -5.47
N ASN A 78 10.06 6.25 -4.29
CA ASN A 78 9.65 5.12 -3.47
C ASN A 78 8.35 5.46 -2.75
N PHE A 79 7.32 4.68 -2.94
CA PHE A 79 6.01 4.98 -2.36
C PHE A 79 5.31 3.75 -1.79
N SER A 80 4.34 3.99 -0.92
CA SER A 80 3.47 2.96 -0.35
C SER A 80 2.01 3.38 -0.35
N TRP A 81 1.10 2.40 -0.25
CA TRP A 81 -0.33 2.63 -0.09
C TRP A 81 -1.01 1.46 0.63
N PHE A 82 -2.24 1.68 1.11
CA PHE A 82 -3.07 0.67 1.76
C PHE A 82 -4.18 0.17 0.82
N ASP A 83 -4.19 -1.12 0.57
CA ASP A 83 -5.23 -1.84 -0.20
C ASP A 83 -6.16 -2.54 0.80
N ILE A 84 -7.32 -1.96 1.05
CA ILE A 84 -8.27 -2.47 2.05
C ILE A 84 -9.31 -3.35 1.36
N TYR A 85 -9.49 -4.55 1.87
CA TYR A 85 -10.36 -5.56 1.28
C TYR A 85 -11.81 -5.41 1.73
N ASP A 86 -12.72 -5.80 0.86
CA ASP A 86 -14.12 -5.98 1.17
C ASP A 86 -14.49 -7.49 1.10
N PRO A 87 -15.42 -7.95 1.93
CA PRO A 87 -16.09 -7.25 3.03
C PRO A 87 -15.22 -7.08 4.27
N GLN A 88 -15.63 -6.16 5.14
CA GLN A 88 -15.09 -6.02 6.48
C GLN A 88 -15.87 -6.91 7.45
N GLU A 89 -15.19 -7.44 8.46
CA GLU A 89 -15.83 -8.33 9.45
C GLU A 89 -16.23 -7.55 10.69
N ILE A 90 -17.44 -7.81 11.17
CA ILE A 90 -17.97 -7.26 12.42
C ILE A 90 -18.37 -8.43 13.31
N THR A 91 -17.68 -8.57 14.43
CA THR A 91 -17.97 -9.61 15.42
C THR A 91 -18.58 -8.98 16.66
N PRO A 92 -19.81 -9.33 17.05
CA PRO A 92 -20.38 -8.85 18.30
C PRO A 92 -19.63 -9.51 19.47
N ILE A 93 -19.01 -8.67 20.35
CA ILE A 93 -18.40 -9.14 21.59
C ILE A 93 -19.45 -9.13 22.70
N SER A 94 -20.35 -8.13 22.67
CA SER A 94 -21.52 -8.01 23.52
C SER A 94 -22.59 -7.21 22.78
N GLN A 95 -23.80 -7.12 23.31
CA GLN A 95 -24.90 -6.36 22.69
C GLN A 95 -24.55 -4.87 22.45
N ALA A 96 -23.53 -4.34 23.15
CA ALA A 96 -23.17 -2.92 23.10
C ALA A 96 -21.82 -2.62 22.43
N LEU A 97 -20.98 -3.61 22.17
CA LEU A 97 -19.59 -3.37 21.71
C LEU A 97 -19.19 -4.34 20.59
N PRO A 98 -19.38 -3.96 19.33
CA PRO A 98 -18.85 -4.74 18.20
C PRO A 98 -17.33 -4.64 18.12
N GLN A 99 -16.68 -5.72 17.73
CA GLN A 99 -15.30 -5.75 17.28
C GLN A 99 -15.30 -5.64 15.76
N TYR A 100 -14.48 -4.73 15.23
CA TYR A 100 -14.25 -4.59 13.80
C TYR A 100 -12.92 -5.21 13.44
N THR A 101 -12.89 -5.98 12.37
CA THR A 101 -11.68 -6.51 11.76
C THR A 101 -11.59 -6.01 10.32
N PHE A 102 -10.54 -5.25 10.05
CA PHE A 102 -10.23 -4.72 8.72
C PHE A 102 -9.11 -5.54 8.12
N ASN A 103 -9.37 -6.19 7.00
CA ASN A 103 -8.38 -6.95 6.26
C ASN A 103 -7.84 -6.09 5.11
N GLY A 104 -6.55 -6.16 4.85
CA GLY A 104 -5.93 -5.39 3.79
C GLY A 104 -4.48 -5.75 3.55
N ALA A 105 -3.83 -4.96 2.72
CA ALA A 105 -2.42 -5.03 2.48
C ALA A 105 -1.80 -3.63 2.49
N LEU A 106 -0.58 -3.53 3.01
CA LEU A 106 0.32 -2.42 2.82
C LEU A 106 1.26 -2.79 1.66
N VAL A 107 1.26 -1.97 0.63
CA VAL A 107 2.00 -2.21 -0.61
C VAL A 107 3.05 -1.14 -0.77
N PHE A 108 4.26 -1.55 -1.13
CA PHE A 108 5.38 -0.68 -1.45
C PHE A 108 5.81 -0.90 -2.89
N TRP A 109 6.27 0.19 -3.49
CA TRP A 109 7.00 0.20 -4.74
C TRP A 109 8.24 1.07 -4.59
N TYR A 110 9.40 0.56 -4.96
CA TYR A 110 10.65 1.27 -4.75
C TYR A 110 11.70 0.92 -5.82
N ASN A 111 12.65 1.84 -5.98
CA ASN A 111 13.82 1.70 -6.81
C ASN A 111 15.05 1.53 -5.92
N LEU A 112 15.72 0.40 -6.01
CA LEU A 112 16.90 0.05 -5.20
C LEU A 112 18.08 1.00 -5.43
N ASP A 113 18.28 1.49 -6.67
CA ASP A 113 19.33 2.48 -6.99
C ASP A 113 19.17 3.79 -6.23
N SER A 114 17.95 4.10 -5.80
CA SER A 114 17.67 5.31 -5.01
C SER A 114 17.88 5.10 -3.51
N ILE A 115 18.05 3.87 -3.07
CA ILE A 115 18.17 3.49 -1.66
C ILE A 115 19.61 3.10 -1.32
N TYR A 116 20.26 2.34 -2.20
CA TYR A 116 21.61 1.81 -2.02
C TYR A 116 22.56 2.36 -3.08
N GLU A 117 23.77 2.75 -2.67
CA GLU A 117 24.83 3.23 -3.57
C GLU A 117 25.42 2.08 -4.41
N ASP A 118 25.51 0.89 -3.82
CA ASP A 118 25.93 -0.35 -4.48
C ASP A 118 24.70 -1.21 -4.73
N ASN A 119 24.32 -1.35 -6.01
CA ASN A 119 23.15 -2.09 -6.46
C ASN A 119 23.48 -3.43 -7.15
N ASP A 120 24.71 -3.90 -7.05
CA ASP A 120 25.13 -5.21 -7.58
C ASP A 120 24.41 -6.37 -6.88
N PHE A 121 23.76 -6.10 -5.74
CA PHE A 121 23.04 -7.08 -4.94
C PHE A 121 21.55 -6.77 -4.82
N VAL A 122 20.75 -7.78 -4.49
CA VAL A 122 19.33 -7.67 -4.25
C VAL A 122 19.09 -7.43 -2.76
N TYR A 123 18.72 -6.21 -2.36
CA TYR A 123 18.52 -5.79 -0.96
C TYR A 123 17.06 -5.90 -0.48
N THR A 124 16.28 -6.81 -1.03
CA THR A 124 14.86 -6.94 -0.64
C THR A 124 14.66 -7.44 0.78
N GLU A 125 15.57 -8.29 1.29
CA GLU A 125 15.50 -8.80 2.66
C GLU A 125 15.75 -7.71 3.70
N GLU A 126 16.68 -6.78 3.43
CA GLU A 126 16.99 -5.65 4.29
C GLU A 126 15.77 -4.73 4.42
N ILE A 127 15.18 -4.33 3.30
CA ILE A 127 13.98 -3.49 3.26
C ILE A 127 12.80 -4.19 3.93
N LYS A 128 12.57 -5.46 3.61
CA LYS A 128 11.53 -6.26 4.23
C LYS A 128 11.68 -6.31 5.75
N ASN A 129 12.88 -6.59 6.24
CA ASN A 129 13.16 -6.68 7.67
C ASN A 129 12.94 -5.33 8.36
N GLU A 130 13.39 -4.22 7.77
CA GLU A 130 13.18 -2.88 8.30
C GLU A 130 11.68 -2.56 8.45
N VAL A 131 10.91 -2.78 7.39
CA VAL A 131 9.46 -2.56 7.39
C VAL A 131 8.75 -3.46 8.40
N LEU A 132 9.09 -4.75 8.46
CA LEU A 132 8.47 -5.68 9.41
C LEU A 132 8.78 -5.32 10.86
N ARG A 133 10.01 -4.90 11.16
CA ARG A 133 10.38 -4.42 12.50
C ARG A 133 9.53 -3.21 12.90
N LEU A 134 9.34 -2.26 12.00
CA LEU A 134 8.49 -1.10 12.25
C LEU A 134 7.04 -1.52 12.52
N LEU A 135 6.44 -2.34 11.65
CA LEU A 135 5.05 -2.75 11.77
C LEU A 135 4.75 -3.64 12.99
N THR A 136 5.75 -4.36 13.49
CA THR A 136 5.62 -5.20 14.69
C THR A 136 5.95 -4.48 16.00
N THR A 137 6.35 -3.20 15.92
CA THR A 137 6.61 -2.39 17.12
C THR A 137 5.34 -2.25 17.97
N PRO A 138 5.41 -2.52 19.28
CA PRO A 138 4.27 -2.33 20.18
C PRO A 138 3.72 -0.91 20.09
N GLY A 139 2.40 -0.78 19.96
CA GLY A 139 1.74 0.54 19.84
C GLY A 139 1.89 1.20 18.46
N ILE A 140 2.24 0.44 17.42
CA ILE A 140 2.29 0.95 16.03
C ILE A 140 0.95 1.56 15.60
N VAL A 141 -0.16 1.00 16.06
CA VAL A 141 -1.51 1.57 15.96
C VAL A 141 -2.00 1.96 17.35
N SER A 142 -2.69 3.09 17.45
CA SER A 142 -3.14 3.65 18.74
C SER A 142 -4.38 2.95 19.30
N GLY A 143 -4.62 3.18 20.60
CA GLY A 143 -5.81 2.71 21.31
C GLY A 143 -5.80 1.21 21.57
N ALA A 144 -7.00 0.62 21.60
CA ALA A 144 -7.20 -0.82 21.78
C ALA A 144 -7.09 -1.62 20.46
N SER A 145 -6.50 -1.03 19.44
CA SER A 145 -6.33 -1.64 18.12
C SER A 145 -5.08 -2.50 18.06
N ARG A 146 -5.13 -3.55 17.28
CA ARG A 146 -4.01 -4.46 17.06
C ARG A 146 -3.82 -4.70 15.56
N LEU A 147 -2.59 -4.46 15.10
CA LEU A 147 -2.14 -4.84 13.77
C LEU A 147 -1.50 -6.24 13.82
N ASN A 148 -1.98 -7.15 13.00
CA ASN A 148 -1.37 -8.47 12.82
C ASN A 148 -0.98 -8.64 11.36
N ILE A 149 0.29 -8.95 11.12
CA ILE A 149 0.79 -9.32 9.79
C ILE A 149 0.44 -10.77 9.54
N THR A 150 -0.13 -11.05 8.37
CA THR A 150 -0.59 -12.39 8.00
C THR A 150 0.24 -13.03 6.91
N LYS A 151 0.69 -12.25 5.92
CA LYS A 151 1.51 -12.72 4.79
C LYS A 151 2.40 -11.62 4.27
N VAL A 152 3.51 -12.01 3.64
CA VAL A 152 4.43 -11.12 2.96
C VAL A 152 4.72 -11.67 1.57
N TYR A 153 4.66 -10.81 0.56
CA TYR A 153 4.92 -11.14 -0.84
C TYR A 153 5.96 -10.17 -1.41
N GLU A 154 6.89 -10.70 -2.19
CA GLU A 154 7.97 -9.96 -2.85
C GLU A 154 7.92 -10.08 -4.37
N ARG A 155 7.21 -11.08 -4.88
CA ARG A 155 7.12 -11.31 -6.31
C ARG A 155 6.14 -10.33 -6.97
N PHE A 156 6.53 -9.80 -8.10
CA PHE A 156 5.76 -8.79 -8.85
C PHE A 156 4.31 -9.18 -9.11
N GLU A 157 4.04 -10.44 -9.43
CA GLU A 157 2.67 -10.94 -9.67
C GLU A 157 1.74 -10.74 -8.47
N ASN A 158 2.31 -10.63 -7.27
CA ASN A 158 1.54 -10.48 -6.03
C ASN A 158 1.45 -9.04 -5.54
N ILE A 159 2.36 -8.15 -5.98
CA ILE A 159 2.37 -6.74 -5.50
C ILE A 159 1.06 -6.05 -5.90
N TYR A 160 0.63 -6.19 -7.15
CA TYR A 160 -0.62 -5.63 -7.67
C TYR A 160 -1.75 -6.67 -7.75
N LYS A 161 -1.82 -7.59 -6.81
CA LYS A 161 -2.84 -8.63 -6.72
C LYS A 161 -4.26 -8.04 -6.79
N GLY A 162 -5.09 -8.59 -7.68
CA GLY A 162 -6.46 -8.12 -7.90
C GLY A 162 -6.59 -6.90 -8.82
N TYR A 163 -5.49 -6.42 -9.40
CA TYR A 163 -5.45 -5.37 -10.41
C TYR A 163 -5.04 -5.92 -11.77
N SER A 164 -5.25 -5.16 -12.84
CA SER A 164 -4.92 -5.62 -14.20
C SER A 164 -3.42 -5.87 -14.39
N LEU A 165 -2.57 -5.19 -13.61
CA LEU A 165 -1.12 -5.36 -13.67
C LEU A 165 -0.66 -6.78 -13.31
N GLU A 166 -1.35 -7.45 -12.39
CA GLU A 166 -1.15 -8.88 -12.09
C GLU A 166 -1.26 -9.76 -13.33
N LYS A 167 -2.29 -9.53 -14.15
CA LYS A 167 -2.53 -10.29 -15.38
C LYS A 167 -1.51 -9.99 -16.47
N ILE A 168 -1.10 -8.73 -16.59
CA ILE A 168 -0.09 -8.29 -17.55
C ILE A 168 1.25 -8.96 -17.23
N TYR A 169 1.66 -8.95 -15.97
CA TYR A 169 2.88 -9.62 -15.54
C TYR A 169 2.86 -11.12 -15.86
N ASN A 170 1.78 -11.80 -15.49
CA ASN A 170 1.63 -13.23 -15.76
C ASN A 170 1.68 -13.54 -17.25
N ASN A 171 1.02 -12.75 -18.10
CA ASN A 171 1.06 -12.92 -19.55
C ASN A 171 2.46 -12.66 -20.12
N TRP A 172 3.17 -11.67 -19.63
CA TRP A 172 4.52 -11.37 -20.07
C TRP A 172 5.52 -12.48 -19.69
N ALA A 173 5.45 -12.95 -18.44
CA ALA A 173 6.34 -14.01 -17.96
C ALA A 173 6.17 -15.33 -18.72
N TYR A 174 4.94 -15.63 -19.18
CA TYR A 174 4.64 -16.91 -19.84
C TYR A 174 4.67 -16.85 -21.36
N LYS A 175 4.37 -15.72 -22.00
CA LYS A 175 4.14 -15.64 -23.44
C LYS A 175 5.17 -14.83 -24.22
N GLY A 176 6.02 -14.06 -23.58
CA GLY A 176 7.05 -13.27 -24.29
C GLY A 176 6.52 -12.20 -25.25
N GLU A 177 5.19 -12.07 -25.40
CA GLU A 177 4.55 -11.23 -26.41
C GLU A 177 3.74 -10.11 -25.77
N GLY A 178 3.90 -8.90 -26.33
CA GLY A 178 2.85 -7.91 -26.42
C GLY A 178 2.39 -7.22 -25.14
N VAL A 179 3.20 -7.14 -24.10
CA VAL A 179 3.05 -6.05 -23.17
C VAL A 179 3.53 -4.81 -23.91
N ALA A 180 2.57 -3.95 -24.31
CA ALA A 180 2.92 -2.60 -24.70
C ALA A 180 3.99 -2.11 -23.76
N ALA A 181 4.89 -1.26 -24.22
CA ALA A 181 6.07 -0.74 -23.51
C ALA A 181 5.79 -0.12 -22.11
N TYR A 182 4.66 -0.43 -21.55
CA TYR A 182 4.30 -0.22 -20.17
C TYR A 182 5.24 -1.10 -19.35
N ASP A 183 6.45 -0.78 -19.64
CA ASP A 183 7.40 -0.67 -18.61
C ASP A 183 7.79 -2.02 -18.04
N LYS A 184 8.19 -2.93 -18.95
CA LYS A 184 8.97 -4.10 -18.58
C LYS A 184 10.07 -3.71 -17.59
N GLN A 185 10.62 -2.50 -17.71
CA GLN A 185 11.60 -1.96 -16.81
C GLN A 185 11.10 -1.89 -15.35
N PHE A 186 9.83 -1.55 -15.11
CA PHE A 186 9.29 -1.48 -13.75
C PHE A 186 9.01 -2.84 -13.10
N PHE A 187 9.22 -3.94 -13.83
CA PHE A 187 9.14 -5.31 -13.31
C PHE A 187 10.51 -5.97 -13.15
N MET A 188 11.57 -5.24 -13.38
CA MET A 188 12.94 -5.74 -13.33
C MET A 188 13.78 -4.88 -12.40
N HIS A 189 14.86 -5.46 -11.88
CA HIS A 189 15.88 -4.69 -11.18
C HIS A 189 16.26 -3.42 -11.97
N PRO A 190 16.38 -2.26 -11.34
CA PRO A 190 16.45 -2.01 -9.89
C PRO A 190 15.10 -1.83 -9.18
N TYR A 191 13.98 -1.97 -9.90
CA TYR A 191 12.66 -1.83 -9.28
C TYR A 191 12.26 -3.09 -8.52
N ALA A 192 11.66 -2.88 -7.36
CA ALA A 192 11.13 -3.94 -6.54
C ALA A 192 9.86 -3.48 -5.80
N GLY A 193 9.17 -4.41 -5.18
CA GLY A 193 7.99 -4.13 -4.39
C GLY A 193 7.81 -5.10 -3.25
N LEU A 194 7.00 -4.71 -2.31
CA LEU A 194 6.66 -5.50 -1.13
C LEU A 194 5.17 -5.37 -0.87
N ARG A 195 4.47 -6.50 -0.68
CA ARG A 195 3.08 -6.53 -0.25
C ARG A 195 2.97 -7.28 1.05
N ILE A 196 2.48 -6.60 2.09
CA ILE A 196 2.31 -7.12 3.45
C ILE A 196 0.83 -7.17 3.74
N GLU A 197 0.25 -8.37 3.73
CA GLU A 197 -1.15 -8.56 4.12
C GLU A 197 -1.27 -8.52 5.64
N PHE A 198 -2.29 -7.83 6.12
CA PHE A 198 -2.54 -7.63 7.53
C PHE A 198 -4.03 -7.69 7.86
N ASN A 199 -4.33 -7.87 9.15
CA ASN A 199 -5.60 -7.47 9.71
C ASN A 199 -5.41 -6.46 10.85
N ILE A 200 -6.32 -5.50 10.93
CA ILE A 200 -6.42 -4.58 12.06
C ILE A 200 -7.71 -4.87 12.80
N THR A 201 -7.58 -5.25 14.06
CA THR A 201 -8.72 -5.50 14.94
C THR A 201 -8.84 -4.36 15.94
N THR A 202 -10.02 -3.77 16.08
CA THR A 202 -10.30 -2.74 17.08
C THR A 202 -11.45 -3.13 17.98
N ARG A 203 -11.30 -2.88 19.29
CA ARG A 203 -12.27 -3.27 20.31
C ARG A 203 -13.06 -2.10 20.90
N ASN A 204 -12.75 -0.85 20.55
CA ASN A 204 -13.30 0.29 21.28
C ASN A 204 -13.83 1.39 20.36
N LEU A 205 -15.14 1.34 20.11
CA LEU A 205 -15.86 2.41 19.40
C LEU A 205 -16.28 3.57 20.30
N CYS A 206 -16.43 3.33 21.62
CA CYS A 206 -16.98 4.33 22.53
C CYS A 206 -16.14 5.60 22.64
N GLN A 207 -14.84 5.55 22.41
CA GLN A 207 -13.97 6.73 22.43
C GLN A 207 -14.14 7.67 21.22
N TYR A 208 -14.79 7.20 20.15
CA TYR A 208 -14.91 7.98 18.91
C TYR A 208 -16.24 8.75 18.78
N TYR A 209 -17.20 8.48 19.68
CA TYR A 209 -18.54 9.08 19.60
C TYR A 209 -18.85 10.05 20.76
N ILE A 210 -17.93 10.22 21.70
CA ILE A 210 -18.09 11.21 22.78
C ILE A 210 -17.36 12.49 22.34
N LYS A 211 -18.10 13.35 21.68
CA LYS A 211 -17.83 14.79 21.56
C LYS A 211 -18.86 15.53 22.35
#